data_f0fd0d31c4ac6eff64b3b7ad5a79bf1b
#
_entry.id   f0fd0d31c4ac6eff64b3b7ad5a79bf1b
#
_cell.length_a   1.000
_cell.length_b   1.000
_cell.length_c   1.000
_cell.angle_alpha   90.00
_cell.angle_beta   90.00
_cell.angle_gamma   90.00
#
_symmetry.space_group_name_H-M   'P 1'
#
loop_
_entity.id
_entity.type
_entity.pdbx_description
1 polymer ?
#
loop_
_entity_poly.entity_id
_entity_poly.type
_entity_poly.pdbx_seq_one_letter_code
_entity_poly.pdbx_strand_id
1 'polypeptide(L)'
;MDFHRFFPAVTALAAFLPAMLRAEPPRPVTFSEDIAPLVFQNCTVCHRPGQIGPFALTDYESVKRRAKQIGEVTGDGTMPPWHADRGVVEYSNDRSLTPPQIALIADWVAAGTPEGDPAKTPALPLFPEGWQMGKPDLAATMPEAYLVPAEGKDIYRKFVIPLNLDQDRWVKGVEFRPGDPKVVHHILYYLDTTGKAREYDARDPAPGFRGMGQSNGEFRYLGGWDLGSQPTELPYGLRWFIPKGADLVVQINYHPNGRETTDQSSVGFHFSDEPTARPWSIIPVPPHFGMMQGIDIPAGAKEHLEEASFVIPEDCEAFAVNAHAHYLGKRMEMRATFKDGSTRWLLKTSNWDFQWQEDYIFQQPIKLPAGTRLDVLMSYDNSAENPNNPTHPPRRVVWGPFTTDEMGVITLSVMFDTREQKEATHQALRVFLANQVIDRLLEGDDSAMGPLGGGAALPGKAGPAKSLDAARSRLLALDFDKDSKLGPLERIPAIQFILQGSFIKNLGAIGFD
;
A
#
# COMPACT_ATOMS: atom_id res chain seq x y z
N MET A 1 48.92 -4.96 93.17
CA MET A 1 49.66 -3.69 92.84
C MET A 1 50.01 -3.81 91.36
N ASP A 2 49.20 -3.31 90.49
CA ASP A 2 49.64 -3.04 89.08
C ASP A 2 48.64 -2.10 88.43
N PHE A 3 49.15 -0.95 88.03
CA PHE A 3 48.46 0.15 87.39
C PHE A 3 48.35 -0.14 85.90
N HIS A 4 47.16 -0.32 85.39
CA HIS A 4 46.95 -0.24 83.95
C HIS A 4 46.47 1.15 83.51
N ARG A 5 47.31 1.79 82.71
CA ARG A 5 47.06 3.09 82.04
C ARG A 5 46.14 2.90 80.86
N PHE A 6 44.99 3.55 80.87
CA PHE A 6 44.13 3.72 79.72
C PHE A 6 44.62 4.87 78.82
N PHE A 7 44.85 4.59 77.53
CA PHE A 7 45.01 5.61 76.48
C PHE A 7 43.71 5.73 75.73
N PRO A 8 43.16 6.93 75.48
CA PRO A 8 42.00 7.05 74.58
C PRO A 8 42.47 7.10 73.11
N ALA A 9 41.93 6.20 72.28
CA ALA A 9 42.08 6.25 70.83
C ALA A 9 41.20 7.37 70.25
N VAL A 10 41.84 8.37 69.64
CA VAL A 10 41.14 9.41 68.85
C VAL A 10 40.90 8.86 67.49
N THR A 11 39.60 8.51 67.17
CA THR A 11 39.16 8.11 65.84
C THR A 11 38.92 9.37 65.03
N ALA A 12 39.77 9.63 64.02
CA ALA A 12 39.57 10.70 63.05
C ALA A 12 38.50 10.25 62.07
N LEU A 13 37.32 10.85 62.09
CA LEU A 13 36.23 10.67 61.15
C LEU A 13 36.56 11.47 59.88
N ALA A 14 37.08 10.82 58.84
CA ALA A 14 37.29 11.44 57.55
C ALA A 14 35.92 11.63 56.89
N ALA A 15 35.46 12.87 56.81
CA ALA A 15 34.25 13.23 56.06
C ALA A 15 34.50 13.07 54.53
N PHE A 16 33.99 12.00 53.94
CA PHE A 16 33.87 11.86 52.47
C PHE A 16 32.75 12.79 52.00
N LEU A 17 33.08 13.97 51.47
CA LEU A 17 32.14 14.72 50.63
C LEU A 17 32.01 13.98 49.29
N PRO A 18 30.78 13.59 48.89
CA PRO A 18 30.59 13.13 47.53
C PRO A 18 30.84 14.30 46.57
N ALA A 19 31.84 14.15 45.68
CA ALA A 19 32.01 15.04 44.56
C ALA A 19 30.71 14.94 43.71
N MET A 20 29.86 15.96 43.82
CA MET A 20 28.78 16.14 42.86
C MET A 20 29.43 16.28 41.48
N LEU A 21 29.35 15.21 40.67
CA LEU A 21 29.59 15.29 39.23
C LEU A 21 28.61 16.35 38.70
N ARG A 22 29.14 17.56 38.49
CA ARG A 22 28.42 18.58 37.74
C ARG A 22 28.26 17.99 36.34
N ALA A 23 27.03 17.60 35.97
CA ALA A 23 26.70 17.34 34.60
C ALA A 23 27.12 18.56 33.77
N GLU A 24 27.98 18.39 32.80
CA GLU A 24 28.28 19.47 31.87
C GLU A 24 26.95 19.97 31.27
N PRO A 25 26.80 21.29 31.10
CA PRO A 25 25.60 21.80 30.44
C PRO A 25 25.49 21.14 29.08
N PRO A 26 24.29 20.69 28.69
CA PRO A 26 24.09 20.04 27.38
C PRO A 26 24.64 20.97 26.31
N ARG A 27 25.50 20.43 25.43
CA ARG A 27 26.01 21.21 24.29
C ARG A 27 24.85 21.68 23.40
N PRO A 28 24.94 22.85 22.80
CA PRO A 28 23.91 23.32 21.88
C PRO A 28 23.75 22.33 20.69
N VAL A 29 22.52 22.07 20.31
CA VAL A 29 22.19 21.27 19.11
C VAL A 29 22.66 22.04 17.88
N THR A 30 23.40 21.39 17.00
CA THR A 30 23.95 21.99 15.78
C THR A 30 23.57 21.21 14.53
N PHE A 31 23.59 21.87 13.37
CA PHE A 31 23.35 21.19 12.10
C PHE A 31 24.37 20.08 11.86
N SER A 32 25.66 20.41 11.93
CA SER A 32 26.75 19.51 11.53
C SER A 32 26.79 18.19 12.31
N GLU A 33 26.55 18.25 13.61
CA GLU A 33 26.70 17.07 14.48
C GLU A 33 25.38 16.34 14.77
N ASP A 34 24.24 17.04 14.70
CA ASP A 34 22.96 16.49 15.15
C ASP A 34 21.92 16.39 14.03
N ILE A 35 21.79 17.43 13.22
CA ILE A 35 20.69 17.53 12.23
C ILE A 35 21.10 16.95 10.88
N ALA A 36 22.34 17.18 10.43
CA ALA A 36 22.80 16.65 9.14
C ALA A 36 22.72 15.11 9.08
N PRO A 37 23.20 14.35 10.10
CA PRO A 37 23.03 12.90 10.09
C PRO A 37 21.57 12.47 9.93
N LEU A 38 20.67 13.14 10.69
CA LEU A 38 19.25 12.84 10.69
C LEU A 38 18.59 13.15 9.34
N VAL A 39 18.83 14.36 8.80
CA VAL A 39 18.26 14.80 7.51
C VAL A 39 18.83 13.99 6.36
N PHE A 40 20.13 13.72 6.35
CA PHE A 40 20.77 12.98 5.27
C PHE A 40 20.30 11.53 5.22
N GLN A 41 20.04 10.91 6.34
CA GLN A 41 19.54 9.55 6.40
C GLN A 41 18.05 9.44 6.04
N ASN A 42 17.19 10.37 6.52
CA ASN A 42 15.74 10.20 6.47
C ASN A 42 15.05 11.07 5.41
N CYS A 43 15.67 12.19 4.98
CA CYS A 43 15.01 13.14 4.08
C CYS A 43 15.59 13.13 2.66
N THR A 44 16.91 12.94 2.51
CA THR A 44 17.58 13.04 1.20
C THR A 44 17.24 11.88 0.25
N VAL A 45 16.62 10.82 0.74
CA VAL A 45 16.06 9.76 -0.11
C VAL A 45 15.12 10.35 -1.17
N CYS A 46 14.27 11.31 -0.77
CA CYS A 46 13.34 12.01 -1.65
C CYS A 46 13.77 13.45 -1.94
N HIS A 47 14.35 14.16 -0.96
CA HIS A 47 14.72 15.57 -1.04
C HIS A 47 16.17 15.77 -1.54
N ARG A 48 16.45 15.34 -2.78
CA ARG A 48 17.71 15.55 -3.51
C ARG A 48 17.43 15.87 -4.98
N PRO A 49 18.40 16.42 -5.72
CA PRO A 49 18.22 16.70 -7.14
C PRO A 49 17.78 15.45 -7.92
N GLY A 50 16.79 15.61 -8.80
CA GLY A 50 16.27 14.53 -9.66
C GLY A 50 15.33 13.54 -8.98
N GLN A 51 14.93 13.78 -7.72
CA GLN A 51 13.95 12.97 -7.01
C GLN A 51 12.64 13.73 -6.81
N ILE A 52 11.64 13.05 -6.24
CA ILE A 52 10.27 13.55 -6.10
C ILE A 52 10.13 14.75 -5.17
N GLY A 53 11.01 14.88 -4.17
CA GLY A 53 10.95 16.02 -3.25
C GLY A 53 11.03 17.36 -4.00
N PRO A 54 10.14 18.33 -3.70
CA PRO A 54 10.06 19.59 -4.44
C PRO A 54 11.28 20.50 -4.27
N PHE A 55 12.18 20.17 -3.36
CA PHE A 55 13.45 20.86 -3.08
C PHE A 55 14.47 19.90 -2.48
N ALA A 56 15.75 20.25 -2.62
CA ALA A 56 16.83 19.46 -2.03
C ALA A 56 17.09 19.88 -0.56
N LEU A 57 17.55 18.92 0.26
CA LEU A 57 17.99 19.07 1.66
C LEU A 57 19.38 18.45 1.83
N THR A 58 20.33 18.84 0.98
CA THR A 58 21.64 18.21 0.85
C THR A 58 22.79 18.97 1.52
N ASP A 59 22.51 20.15 2.06
CA ASP A 59 23.50 21.02 2.71
C ASP A 59 22.84 21.90 3.77
N TYR A 60 23.68 22.55 4.61
CA TYR A 60 23.22 23.43 5.68
C TYR A 60 22.27 24.53 5.19
N GLU A 61 22.64 25.24 4.13
CA GLU A 61 21.86 26.38 3.64
C GLU A 61 20.47 25.96 3.12
N SER A 62 20.38 24.82 2.45
CA SER A 62 19.12 24.28 1.96
C SER A 62 18.19 23.84 3.11
N VAL A 63 18.75 23.20 4.14
CA VAL A 63 18.00 22.74 5.33
C VAL A 63 17.59 23.94 6.20
N LYS A 64 18.51 24.88 6.48
CA LYS A 64 18.24 26.10 7.25
C LYS A 64 17.12 26.94 6.65
N ARG A 65 17.10 27.11 5.32
CA ARG A 65 16.05 27.84 4.60
C ARG A 65 14.66 27.26 4.84
N ARG A 66 14.57 25.96 5.12
CA ARG A 66 13.34 25.21 5.34
C ARG A 66 13.12 24.79 6.80
N ALA A 67 13.99 25.23 7.71
CA ALA A 67 14.02 24.74 9.08
C ALA A 67 12.67 24.81 9.79
N LYS A 68 11.96 25.96 9.67
CA LYS A 68 10.62 26.11 10.26
C LYS A 68 9.63 25.09 9.69
N GLN A 69 9.59 24.97 8.37
CA GLN A 69 8.72 23.99 7.68
C GLN A 69 9.08 22.56 8.09
N ILE A 70 10.38 22.22 8.14
CA ILE A 70 10.85 20.88 8.58
C ILE A 70 10.36 20.61 10.01
N GLY A 71 10.51 21.58 10.94
CA GLY A 71 10.02 21.43 12.31
C GLY A 71 8.51 21.21 12.40
N GLU A 72 7.72 21.92 11.60
CA GLU A 72 6.26 21.78 11.53
C GLU A 72 5.88 20.38 11.00
N VAL A 73 6.33 19.98 9.79
CA VAL A 73 5.93 18.73 9.13
C VAL A 73 6.50 17.47 9.80
N THR A 74 7.59 17.59 10.56
CA THR A 74 8.09 16.47 11.36
C THR A 74 7.36 16.39 12.71
N GLY A 75 6.94 17.53 13.24
CA GLY A 75 6.18 17.63 14.49
C GLY A 75 4.76 17.07 14.38
N ASP A 76 4.09 17.32 13.25
CA ASP A 76 2.74 16.80 12.97
C ASP A 76 2.73 15.40 12.34
N GLY A 77 3.92 14.86 11.97
CA GLY A 77 4.07 13.53 11.40
C GLY A 77 3.82 13.44 9.89
N THR A 78 3.68 14.57 9.19
CA THR A 78 3.54 14.60 7.73
C THR A 78 4.81 14.11 7.04
N MET A 79 6.00 14.38 7.63
CA MET A 79 7.30 13.97 7.09
C MET A 79 8.21 13.32 8.14
N PRO A 80 8.95 12.27 7.79
CA PRO A 80 8.79 11.45 6.58
C PRO A 80 7.41 10.83 6.50
N PRO A 81 6.83 10.63 5.29
CA PRO A 81 5.50 10.05 5.16
C PRO A 81 5.50 8.62 5.70
N TRP A 82 4.69 8.40 6.73
CA TRP A 82 4.50 7.11 7.38
C TRP A 82 3.20 7.14 8.19
N HIS A 83 2.23 6.31 7.83
CA HIS A 83 0.88 6.40 8.40
C HIS A 83 0.51 5.27 9.36
N ALA A 84 1.31 4.19 9.44
CA ALA A 84 1.09 3.19 10.48
C ALA A 84 1.33 3.79 11.88
N ASP A 85 0.39 3.56 12.79
CA ASP A 85 0.46 4.05 14.17
C ASP A 85 1.70 3.47 14.89
N ARG A 86 2.53 4.35 15.44
CA ARG A 86 3.78 3.97 16.10
C ARG A 86 3.55 3.10 17.31
N GLY A 87 4.41 2.10 17.48
CA GLY A 87 4.40 1.24 18.68
C GLY A 87 3.24 0.25 18.73
N VAL A 88 2.43 0.14 17.67
CA VAL A 88 1.34 -0.84 17.55
C VAL A 88 1.84 -2.12 16.87
N VAL A 89 2.54 -1.97 15.74
CA VAL A 89 3.16 -3.06 14.97
C VAL A 89 4.57 -2.63 14.60
N GLU A 90 5.52 -3.56 14.62
CA GLU A 90 6.91 -3.29 14.22
C GLU A 90 7.11 -3.68 12.76
N TYR A 91 7.55 -2.71 11.95
CA TYR A 91 7.84 -2.88 10.53
C TYR A 91 9.32 -2.69 10.25
N SER A 92 9.88 -3.49 9.35
CA SER A 92 11.31 -3.44 8.99
C SER A 92 11.65 -2.22 8.12
N ASN A 93 10.67 -1.67 7.42
CA ASN A 93 10.79 -0.49 6.58
C ASN A 93 10.23 0.79 7.20
N ASP A 94 10.05 0.82 8.54
CA ASP A 94 9.60 2.03 9.26
C ASP A 94 10.62 3.16 9.09
N ARG A 95 10.17 4.24 8.46
CA ARG A 95 10.96 5.46 8.22
C ARG A 95 10.51 6.66 9.07
N SER A 96 9.58 6.45 9.98
CA SER A 96 9.10 7.50 10.86
C SER A 96 10.21 7.98 11.81
N LEU A 97 10.23 9.26 12.11
CA LEU A 97 11.16 9.79 13.11
C LEU A 97 10.69 9.43 14.52
N THR A 98 11.62 9.05 15.38
CA THR A 98 11.34 8.82 16.80
C THR A 98 11.03 10.14 17.52
N PRO A 99 10.27 10.12 18.64
CA PRO A 99 10.03 11.34 19.42
C PRO A 99 11.29 12.12 19.82
N PRO A 100 12.41 11.48 20.22
CA PRO A 100 13.66 12.21 20.46
C PRO A 100 14.24 12.90 19.22
N GLN A 101 14.12 12.29 18.02
CA GLN A 101 14.58 12.91 16.78
C GLN A 101 13.73 14.12 16.38
N ILE A 102 12.41 14.04 16.58
CA ILE A 102 11.50 15.17 16.38
C ILE A 102 11.83 16.32 17.34
N ALA A 103 12.03 16.01 18.63
CA ALA A 103 12.42 16.99 19.63
C ALA A 103 13.76 17.66 19.27
N LEU A 104 14.74 16.89 18.79
CA LEU A 104 16.04 17.40 18.37
C LEU A 104 15.93 18.42 17.22
N ILE A 105 15.06 18.16 16.23
CA ILE A 105 14.77 19.11 15.15
C ILE A 105 14.12 20.38 15.71
N ALA A 106 13.12 20.24 16.58
CA ALA A 106 12.43 21.36 17.20
C ALA A 106 13.38 22.25 18.02
N ASP A 107 14.27 21.64 18.82
CA ASP A 107 15.28 22.34 19.63
C ASP A 107 16.28 23.10 18.74
N TRP A 108 16.72 22.50 17.65
CA TRP A 108 17.60 23.16 16.67
C TRP A 108 16.94 24.38 16.03
N VAL A 109 15.67 24.24 15.62
CA VAL A 109 14.88 25.35 15.06
C VAL A 109 14.72 26.48 16.09
N ALA A 110 14.35 26.13 17.34
CA ALA A 110 14.17 27.09 18.42
C ALA A 110 15.49 27.81 18.80
N ALA A 111 16.64 27.14 18.67
CA ALA A 111 17.96 27.72 18.91
C ALA A 111 18.46 28.66 17.79
N GLY A 112 17.65 28.90 16.73
CA GLY A 112 18.02 29.74 15.61
C GLY A 112 18.90 29.06 14.55
N THR A 113 18.80 27.75 14.47
CA THR A 113 19.44 26.91 13.44
C THR A 113 20.98 27.01 13.37
N PRO A 114 21.72 26.87 14.49
CA PRO A 114 23.18 26.99 14.47
C PRO A 114 23.82 25.91 13.58
N GLU A 115 24.84 26.28 12.81
CA GLU A 115 25.55 25.36 11.90
C GLU A 115 26.43 24.37 12.67
N GLY A 116 27.15 24.85 13.67
CA GLY A 116 28.21 24.11 14.32
C GLY A 116 29.53 24.14 13.54
N ASP A 117 30.39 23.15 13.75
CA ASP A 117 31.64 23.00 13.02
C ASP A 117 31.39 22.29 11.67
N PRO A 118 31.55 22.97 10.51
CA PRO A 118 31.32 22.36 9.20
C PRO A 118 32.19 21.13 8.92
N ALA A 119 33.37 21.02 9.54
CA ALA A 119 34.23 19.86 9.39
C ALA A 119 33.68 18.57 9.99
N LYS A 120 32.66 18.69 10.85
CA LYS A 120 31.96 17.56 11.49
C LYS A 120 30.69 17.14 10.72
N THR A 121 30.34 17.85 9.66
CA THR A 121 29.18 17.48 8.83
C THR A 121 29.49 16.15 8.11
N PRO A 122 28.64 15.13 8.27
CA PRO A 122 28.86 13.86 7.57
C PRO A 122 28.73 14.03 6.06
N ALA A 123 29.38 13.14 5.32
CA ALA A 123 29.16 13.07 3.88
C ALA A 123 27.72 12.65 3.59
N LEU A 124 27.18 13.16 2.48
CA LEU A 124 25.89 12.69 1.97
C LEU A 124 25.95 11.19 1.66
N PRO A 125 24.87 10.44 1.88
CA PRO A 125 24.77 9.07 1.42
C PRO A 125 25.01 8.98 -0.09
N LEU A 126 25.69 7.94 -0.50
CA LEU A 126 25.86 7.65 -1.92
C LEU A 126 24.56 7.08 -2.46
N PHE A 127 23.97 7.75 -3.42
CA PHE A 127 22.79 7.29 -4.14
C PHE A 127 23.23 6.76 -5.50
N PRO A 128 22.77 5.56 -5.92
CA PRO A 128 23.03 5.09 -7.28
C PRO A 128 22.47 6.08 -8.32
N GLU A 129 23.23 6.35 -9.34
CA GLU A 129 22.70 7.05 -10.51
C GLU A 129 21.82 6.10 -11.31
N GLY A 130 20.62 6.57 -11.69
CA GLY A 130 19.68 5.76 -12.47
C GLY A 130 18.89 4.77 -11.62
N TRP A 131 19.10 3.47 -11.79
CA TRP A 131 18.40 2.42 -11.07
C TRP A 131 18.89 2.30 -9.62
N GLN A 132 17.97 2.36 -8.66
CA GLN A 132 18.33 2.38 -7.23
C GLN A 132 18.81 1.02 -6.72
N MET A 133 18.28 -0.07 -7.28
CA MET A 133 18.75 -1.44 -7.01
C MET A 133 19.99 -1.83 -7.82
N GLY A 134 20.60 -0.87 -8.54
CA GLY A 134 21.66 -1.11 -9.49
C GLY A 134 21.12 -1.47 -10.89
N LYS A 135 22.02 -1.81 -11.82
CA LYS A 135 21.63 -2.15 -13.20
C LYS A 135 20.70 -3.37 -13.21
N PRO A 136 19.46 -3.28 -13.71
CA PRO A 136 18.57 -4.43 -13.81
C PRO A 136 19.06 -5.43 -14.88
N ASP A 137 18.68 -6.68 -14.72
CA ASP A 137 18.94 -7.73 -15.73
C ASP A 137 18.11 -7.51 -16.99
N LEU A 138 16.88 -6.95 -16.82
CA LEU A 138 16.01 -6.54 -17.90
C LEU A 138 15.40 -5.17 -17.59
N ALA A 139 15.58 -4.22 -18.49
CA ALA A 139 14.86 -2.94 -18.47
C ALA A 139 13.81 -2.94 -19.57
N ALA A 140 12.54 -2.91 -19.16
CA ALA A 140 11.38 -2.86 -20.03
C ALA A 140 10.84 -1.43 -20.09
N THR A 141 10.91 -0.78 -21.25
CA THR A 141 10.49 0.61 -21.45
C THR A 141 9.22 0.64 -22.30
N MET A 142 8.31 1.58 -22.01
CA MET A 142 7.12 1.81 -22.85
C MET A 142 7.55 1.95 -24.33
N PRO A 143 6.88 1.27 -25.26
CA PRO A 143 7.26 1.32 -26.69
C PRO A 143 7.21 2.73 -27.26
N GLU A 144 6.23 3.51 -26.85
CA GLU A 144 6.00 4.89 -27.31
C GLU A 144 5.76 5.82 -26.10
N ALA A 145 6.20 7.09 -26.25
CA ALA A 145 5.91 8.12 -25.27
C ALA A 145 4.43 8.50 -25.31
N TYR A 146 3.82 8.68 -24.14
CA TYR A 146 2.45 9.14 -23.99
C TYR A 146 2.42 10.64 -23.69
N LEU A 147 1.59 11.40 -24.43
CA LEU A 147 1.36 12.82 -24.21
C LEU A 147 0.33 13.01 -23.10
N VAL A 148 0.77 13.56 -21.97
CA VAL A 148 -0.08 13.92 -20.82
C VAL A 148 -0.52 15.37 -21.00
N PRO A 149 -1.84 15.67 -21.11
CA PRO A 149 -2.33 17.03 -21.28
C PRO A 149 -2.07 17.88 -20.04
N ALA A 150 -2.04 19.20 -20.22
CA ALA A 150 -1.84 20.15 -19.12
C ALA A 150 -2.94 20.10 -18.07
N GLU A 151 -4.19 19.89 -18.51
CA GLU A 151 -5.39 19.98 -17.69
C GLU A 151 -6.32 18.80 -17.94
N GLY A 152 -7.19 18.52 -17.00
CA GLY A 152 -8.20 17.46 -17.10
C GLY A 152 -8.33 16.66 -15.82
N LYS A 153 -9.10 15.56 -15.90
CA LYS A 153 -9.21 14.56 -14.84
C LYS A 153 -8.04 13.60 -14.91
N ASP A 154 -7.84 12.85 -13.84
CA ASP A 154 -6.92 11.72 -13.81
C ASP A 154 -7.11 10.79 -15.00
N ILE A 155 -5.99 10.35 -15.56
CA ILE A 155 -5.97 9.47 -16.74
C ILE A 155 -5.41 8.13 -16.33
N TYR A 156 -6.21 7.09 -16.51
CA TYR A 156 -5.79 5.69 -16.32
C TYR A 156 -5.54 5.05 -17.68
N ARG A 157 -4.28 4.63 -17.91
CA ARG A 157 -3.87 4.06 -19.18
C ARG A 157 -2.96 2.86 -18.98
N LYS A 158 -3.17 1.82 -19.77
CA LYS A 158 -2.38 0.59 -19.75
C LYS A 158 -1.46 0.54 -20.95
N PHE A 159 -0.19 0.30 -20.70
CA PHE A 159 0.83 0.16 -21.73
C PHE A 159 1.32 -1.27 -21.79
N VAL A 160 1.37 -1.84 -23.00
CA VAL A 160 1.85 -3.21 -23.22
C VAL A 160 3.33 -3.17 -23.57
N ILE A 161 4.15 -3.79 -22.76
CA ILE A 161 5.60 -3.81 -22.93
C ILE A 161 6.04 -5.26 -23.15
N PRO A 162 6.43 -5.66 -24.36
CA PRO A 162 6.95 -7.00 -24.62
C PRO A 162 8.22 -7.27 -23.84
N LEU A 163 8.21 -8.29 -22.97
CA LEU A 163 9.41 -8.65 -22.20
C LEU A 163 10.43 -9.43 -23.03
N ASN A 164 9.97 -10.08 -24.12
CA ASN A 164 10.82 -10.87 -25.04
C ASN A 164 11.72 -11.89 -24.33
N LEU A 165 11.24 -12.48 -23.24
CA LEU A 165 11.97 -13.50 -22.50
C LEU A 165 12.10 -14.79 -23.34
N ASP A 166 13.30 -15.33 -23.44
CA ASP A 166 13.62 -16.58 -24.13
C ASP A 166 13.35 -17.82 -23.27
N GLN A 167 13.22 -17.64 -21.95
CA GLN A 167 12.91 -18.67 -20.96
C GLN A 167 12.14 -18.08 -19.79
N ASP A 168 11.59 -18.95 -18.95
CA ASP A 168 10.97 -18.58 -17.68
C ASP A 168 11.99 -17.90 -16.75
N ARG A 169 11.54 -16.92 -15.97
CA ARG A 169 12.39 -16.18 -15.04
C ARG A 169 11.78 -16.09 -13.66
N TRP A 170 12.61 -16.20 -12.66
CA TRP A 170 12.30 -15.78 -11.31
C TRP A 170 12.82 -14.36 -11.09
N VAL A 171 12.00 -13.51 -10.49
CA VAL A 171 12.30 -12.10 -10.25
C VAL A 171 12.31 -11.83 -8.75
N LYS A 172 13.41 -11.32 -8.24
CA LYS A 172 13.60 -10.99 -6.83
C LYS A 172 13.23 -9.55 -6.51
N GLY A 173 13.30 -8.64 -7.47
CA GLY A 173 13.00 -7.23 -7.30
C GLY A 173 12.52 -6.57 -8.59
N VAL A 174 11.63 -5.60 -8.43
CA VAL A 174 11.09 -4.78 -9.52
C VAL A 174 11.28 -3.32 -9.14
N GLU A 175 11.82 -2.54 -10.05
CA GLU A 175 12.00 -1.10 -9.88
C GLU A 175 11.28 -0.35 -10.99
N PHE A 176 10.41 0.59 -10.63
CA PHE A 176 9.76 1.50 -11.57
C PHE A 176 10.52 2.82 -11.66
N ARG A 177 10.65 3.31 -12.88
CA ARG A 177 11.21 4.63 -13.17
C ARG A 177 10.24 5.41 -14.04
N PRO A 178 9.54 6.41 -13.47
CA PRO A 178 8.69 7.31 -14.25
C PRO A 178 9.54 8.10 -15.25
N GLY A 179 9.02 8.30 -16.46
CA GLY A 179 9.63 9.21 -17.44
C GLY A 179 9.47 10.67 -16.98
N ASP A 180 8.28 11.04 -16.49
CA ASP A 180 8.04 12.31 -15.80
C ASP A 180 7.40 12.07 -14.43
N PRO A 181 8.19 12.11 -13.33
CA PRO A 181 7.69 11.87 -11.97
C PRO A 181 6.72 12.94 -11.45
N LYS A 182 6.51 14.03 -12.19
CA LYS A 182 5.59 15.11 -11.79
C LYS A 182 4.15 14.86 -12.20
N VAL A 183 3.91 13.91 -13.10
CA VAL A 183 2.58 13.58 -13.62
C VAL A 183 2.21 12.12 -13.40
N VAL A 184 3.18 11.22 -13.14
CA VAL A 184 2.92 9.83 -12.77
C VAL A 184 2.63 9.76 -11.28
N HIS A 185 1.39 9.40 -10.91
CA HIS A 185 0.95 9.34 -9.52
C HIS A 185 1.18 7.96 -8.89
N HIS A 186 0.64 6.90 -9.52
CA HIS A 186 0.88 5.51 -9.14
C HIS A 186 0.78 4.60 -10.35
N ILE A 187 1.25 3.37 -10.20
CA ILE A 187 1.17 2.36 -11.24
C ILE A 187 0.81 1.00 -10.66
N LEU A 188 0.23 0.15 -11.52
CA LEU A 188 0.03 -1.26 -11.24
C LEU A 188 0.69 -2.11 -12.33
N TYR A 189 1.34 -3.19 -11.93
CA TYR A 189 1.97 -4.14 -12.84
C TYR A 189 1.11 -5.37 -13.04
N TYR A 190 0.99 -5.80 -14.27
CA TYR A 190 0.33 -7.05 -14.61
C TYR A 190 1.16 -7.83 -15.64
N LEU A 191 0.97 -9.13 -15.68
CA LEU A 191 1.46 -9.99 -16.76
C LEU A 191 0.30 -10.46 -17.63
N ASP A 192 0.46 -10.34 -18.93
CA ASP A 192 -0.38 -10.97 -19.93
C ASP A 192 0.37 -12.13 -20.59
N THR A 193 -0.19 -13.34 -20.46
CA THR A 193 0.29 -14.55 -21.13
C THR A 193 -0.64 -14.99 -22.25
N THR A 194 -1.69 -14.21 -22.51
CA THR A 194 -2.76 -14.56 -23.45
C THR A 194 -2.69 -13.79 -24.76
N GLY A 195 -1.95 -12.67 -24.79
CA GLY A 195 -1.89 -11.73 -25.91
C GLY A 195 -3.06 -10.77 -26.00
N LYS A 196 -4.02 -10.82 -25.08
CA LYS A 196 -5.21 -9.95 -25.10
C LYS A 196 -4.88 -8.47 -24.88
N ALA A 197 -3.85 -8.17 -24.10
CA ALA A 197 -3.41 -6.79 -23.92
C ALA A 197 -3.02 -6.14 -25.24
N ARG A 198 -2.33 -6.86 -26.10
CA ARG A 198 -1.98 -6.41 -27.47
C ARG A 198 -3.22 -6.18 -28.35
N GLU A 199 -4.27 -7.01 -28.18
CA GLU A 199 -5.52 -6.82 -28.90
C GLU A 199 -6.28 -5.57 -28.45
N TYR A 200 -6.23 -5.23 -27.15
CA TYR A 200 -6.82 -4.00 -26.63
C TYR A 200 -6.03 -2.77 -27.08
N ASP A 201 -4.72 -2.84 -27.01
CA ASP A 201 -3.80 -1.79 -27.45
C ASP A 201 -3.99 -1.46 -28.94
N ALA A 202 -4.07 -2.47 -29.80
CA ALA A 202 -4.30 -2.31 -31.25
C ALA A 202 -5.65 -1.66 -31.61
N ARG A 203 -6.62 -1.60 -30.70
CA ARG A 203 -7.93 -0.97 -30.91
C ARG A 203 -7.99 0.48 -30.45
N ASP A 204 -7.06 0.91 -29.61
CA ASP A 204 -6.99 2.30 -29.12
C ASP A 204 -6.07 3.10 -30.08
N PRO A 205 -6.50 4.27 -30.58
CA PRO A 205 -5.69 5.05 -31.54
C PRO A 205 -4.50 5.77 -30.90
N ALA A 206 -4.44 5.86 -29.56
CA ALA A 206 -3.33 6.48 -28.83
C ALA A 206 -2.45 5.41 -28.16
N PRO A 207 -1.18 5.69 -27.84
CA PRO A 207 -0.28 4.72 -27.20
C PRO A 207 -0.91 4.08 -25.95
N GLY A 208 -0.87 2.77 -25.85
CA GLY A 208 -1.56 2.01 -24.81
C GLY A 208 -3.09 1.99 -25.01
N PHE A 209 -3.83 1.51 -24.02
CA PHE A 209 -5.29 1.46 -24.05
C PHE A 209 -5.90 1.97 -22.73
N ARG A 210 -7.13 2.49 -22.83
CA ARG A 210 -7.86 3.01 -21.68
C ARG A 210 -8.36 1.87 -20.81
N GLY A 211 -8.36 2.07 -19.52
CA GLY A 211 -8.97 1.17 -18.54
C GLY A 211 -8.34 1.29 -17.18
N MET A 212 -9.19 1.18 -16.16
CA MET A 212 -8.78 1.12 -14.78
C MET A 212 -8.96 -0.30 -14.27
N GLY A 213 -8.14 -0.68 -13.28
CA GLY A 213 -8.20 -1.96 -12.62
C GLY A 213 -7.83 -3.13 -13.54
N GLN A 214 -8.09 -4.33 -13.07
CA GLN A 214 -7.84 -5.53 -13.85
C GLN A 214 -8.85 -5.64 -14.99
N SER A 215 -8.39 -5.89 -16.19
CA SER A 215 -9.24 -6.16 -17.34
C SER A 215 -9.89 -7.53 -17.13
N ASN A 216 -11.02 -7.58 -16.40
CA ASN A 216 -11.81 -8.77 -16.12
C ASN A 216 -10.99 -10.01 -15.69
N GLY A 217 -9.87 -9.79 -14.97
CA GLY A 217 -9.01 -10.83 -14.53
C GLY A 217 -8.21 -11.56 -15.61
N GLU A 218 -8.03 -10.95 -16.76
CA GLU A 218 -7.27 -11.51 -17.87
C GLU A 218 -5.76 -11.39 -17.68
N PHE A 219 -5.32 -10.49 -16.77
CA PHE A 219 -3.92 -10.23 -16.50
C PHE A 219 -3.59 -10.57 -15.05
N ARG A 220 -2.46 -11.23 -14.83
CA ARG A 220 -1.99 -11.57 -13.50
C ARG A 220 -1.34 -10.34 -12.85
N TYR A 221 -1.82 -9.94 -11.68
CA TYR A 221 -1.26 -8.84 -10.89
C TYR A 221 0.12 -9.22 -10.33
N LEU A 222 1.09 -8.31 -10.42
CA LEU A 222 2.43 -8.48 -9.87
C LEU A 222 2.72 -7.53 -8.70
N GLY A 223 2.04 -6.42 -8.62
CA GLY A 223 2.31 -5.39 -7.63
C GLY A 223 2.06 -3.99 -8.17
N GLY A 224 2.49 -3.01 -7.43
CA GLY A 224 2.36 -1.60 -7.79
C GLY A 224 3.58 -0.79 -7.37
N TRP A 225 3.54 0.48 -7.69
CA TRP A 225 4.45 1.50 -7.22
C TRP A 225 3.66 2.79 -6.97
N ASP A 226 3.90 3.41 -5.86
CA ASP A 226 3.34 4.70 -5.48
C ASP A 226 4.45 5.72 -5.27
N LEU A 227 4.11 7.00 -5.31
CA LEU A 227 5.06 8.08 -5.09
C LEU A 227 5.82 7.90 -3.77
N GLY A 228 7.17 7.94 -3.85
CA GLY A 228 8.03 7.76 -2.68
C GLY A 228 8.34 6.32 -2.30
N SER A 229 7.69 5.32 -2.92
CA SER A 229 8.04 3.91 -2.73
C SER A 229 9.50 3.65 -3.11
N GLN A 230 10.20 2.95 -2.23
CA GLN A 230 11.58 2.54 -2.48
C GLN A 230 11.59 1.12 -3.04
N PRO A 231 12.29 0.88 -4.17
CA PRO A 231 12.39 -0.47 -4.71
C PRO A 231 13.19 -1.35 -3.75
N THR A 232 12.67 -2.55 -3.51
CA THR A 232 13.31 -3.53 -2.64
C THR A 232 13.20 -4.93 -3.25
N GLU A 233 14.06 -5.85 -2.81
CA GLU A 233 13.85 -7.26 -3.10
C GLU A 233 12.68 -7.79 -2.26
N LEU A 234 11.93 -8.75 -2.80
CA LEU A 234 10.97 -9.50 -2.00
C LEU A 234 11.69 -10.18 -0.82
N PRO A 235 11.16 -10.03 0.40
CA PRO A 235 11.81 -10.57 1.59
C PRO A 235 11.76 -12.12 1.60
N TYR A 236 12.53 -12.73 2.49
CA TYR A 236 12.50 -14.17 2.80
C TYR A 236 12.76 -15.10 1.61
N GLY A 237 13.47 -14.64 0.58
CA GLY A 237 13.75 -15.44 -0.62
C GLY A 237 12.52 -15.64 -1.52
N LEU A 238 11.47 -14.84 -1.34
CA LEU A 238 10.30 -14.87 -2.21
C LEU A 238 10.64 -14.30 -3.59
N ARG A 239 9.95 -14.79 -4.62
CA ARG A 239 10.14 -14.39 -6.01
C ARG A 239 8.82 -14.33 -6.75
N TRP A 240 8.73 -13.44 -7.73
CA TRP A 240 7.70 -13.51 -8.77
C TRP A 240 8.16 -14.47 -9.86
N PHE A 241 7.22 -15.19 -10.42
CA PHE A 241 7.45 -16.03 -11.59
C PHE A 241 6.97 -15.32 -12.85
N ILE A 242 7.83 -15.15 -13.84
CA ILE A 242 7.49 -14.59 -15.15
C ILE A 242 7.73 -15.66 -16.21
N PRO A 243 6.67 -16.19 -16.86
CA PRO A 243 6.82 -17.18 -17.88
C PRO A 243 7.40 -16.57 -19.18
N LYS A 244 8.07 -17.40 -19.94
CA LYS A 244 8.51 -17.08 -21.31
C LYS A 244 7.35 -16.55 -22.14
N GLY A 245 7.62 -15.49 -22.92
CA GLY A 245 6.65 -14.91 -23.84
C GLY A 245 5.57 -14.07 -23.18
N ALA A 246 5.63 -13.82 -21.87
CA ALA A 246 4.72 -12.90 -21.21
C ALA A 246 4.99 -11.45 -21.63
N ASP A 247 3.92 -10.66 -21.73
CA ASP A 247 3.98 -9.22 -21.82
C ASP A 247 3.78 -8.59 -20.44
N LEU A 248 4.52 -7.51 -20.16
CA LEU A 248 4.24 -6.65 -19.05
C LEU A 248 3.14 -5.65 -19.44
N VAL A 249 2.12 -5.54 -18.62
CA VAL A 249 1.09 -4.51 -18.76
C VAL A 249 1.22 -3.55 -17.60
N VAL A 250 1.61 -2.30 -17.88
CA VAL A 250 1.76 -1.26 -16.85
C VAL A 250 0.56 -0.34 -16.92
N GLN A 251 -0.27 -0.34 -15.89
CA GLN A 251 -1.32 0.66 -15.73
C GLN A 251 -0.73 1.87 -15.04
N ILE A 252 -0.78 3.02 -15.68
CA ILE A 252 -0.30 4.29 -15.12
C ILE A 252 -1.49 5.19 -14.84
N ASN A 253 -1.53 5.74 -13.62
CA ASN A 253 -2.38 6.87 -13.27
C ASN A 253 -1.58 8.16 -13.48
N TYR A 254 -2.02 8.98 -14.41
CA TYR A 254 -1.48 10.31 -14.65
C TYR A 254 -2.36 11.37 -14.02
N HIS A 255 -1.73 12.32 -13.32
CA HIS A 255 -2.36 13.52 -12.78
C HIS A 255 -1.87 14.75 -13.52
N PRO A 256 -2.69 15.40 -14.39
CA PRO A 256 -2.34 16.64 -15.08
C PRO A 256 -2.01 17.78 -14.09
N ASN A 257 -0.88 18.48 -14.32
CA ASN A 257 -0.34 19.43 -13.35
C ASN A 257 -0.22 20.88 -13.87
N GLY A 258 -1.02 21.23 -14.88
CA GLY A 258 -1.01 22.57 -15.52
C GLY A 258 0.02 22.72 -16.63
N ARG A 259 0.80 21.65 -16.95
CA ARG A 259 1.79 21.65 -18.02
C ARG A 259 1.64 20.40 -18.88
N GLU A 260 1.54 20.59 -20.20
CA GLU A 260 1.65 19.48 -21.14
C GLU A 260 3.06 18.89 -21.11
N THR A 261 3.16 17.58 -21.01
CA THR A 261 4.42 16.84 -20.96
C THR A 261 4.28 15.47 -21.60
N THR A 262 5.40 14.79 -21.80
CA THR A 262 5.41 13.41 -22.27
C THR A 262 6.01 12.50 -21.21
N ASP A 263 5.42 11.30 -21.04
CA ASP A 263 5.95 10.25 -20.21
C ASP A 263 6.35 9.03 -21.05
N GLN A 264 7.51 8.47 -20.77
CA GLN A 264 7.97 7.18 -21.27
C GLN A 264 8.64 6.42 -20.14
N SER A 265 7.81 5.82 -19.32
CA SER A 265 8.22 5.10 -18.11
C SER A 265 8.92 3.78 -18.43
N SER A 266 9.72 3.29 -17.48
CA SER A 266 10.46 2.04 -17.57
C SER A 266 10.33 1.21 -16.31
N VAL A 267 10.41 -0.10 -16.44
CA VAL A 267 10.42 -1.09 -15.36
C VAL A 267 11.69 -1.92 -15.42
N GLY A 268 12.47 -1.95 -14.36
CA GLY A 268 13.64 -2.79 -14.20
C GLY A 268 13.31 -4.07 -13.46
N PHE A 269 13.76 -5.20 -13.97
CA PHE A 269 13.63 -6.51 -13.33
C PHE A 269 14.99 -7.03 -12.90
N HIS A 270 15.10 -7.44 -11.64
CA HIS A 270 16.25 -8.10 -11.08
C HIS A 270 15.97 -9.59 -10.95
N PHE A 271 16.65 -10.41 -11.74
CA PHE A 271 16.42 -11.84 -11.79
C PHE A 271 17.05 -12.57 -10.63
N SER A 272 16.58 -13.78 -10.40
CA SER A 272 17.14 -14.75 -9.48
C SER A 272 17.31 -16.08 -10.21
N ASP A 273 18.46 -16.73 -10.02
CA ASP A 273 18.67 -18.10 -10.45
C ASP A 273 17.96 -19.11 -9.56
N GLU A 274 17.59 -18.68 -8.35
CA GLU A 274 16.86 -19.47 -7.38
C GLU A 274 15.34 -19.26 -7.55
N PRO A 275 14.52 -20.32 -7.47
CA PRO A 275 13.08 -20.21 -7.44
C PRO A 275 12.60 -19.52 -6.14
N THR A 276 11.32 -19.21 -6.06
CA THR A 276 10.74 -18.73 -4.80
C THR A 276 10.93 -19.76 -3.69
N ALA A 277 11.42 -19.31 -2.54
CA ALA A 277 11.67 -20.18 -1.39
C ALA A 277 10.41 -20.87 -0.87
N ARG A 278 9.26 -20.15 -0.94
CA ARG A 278 7.95 -20.62 -0.49
C ARG A 278 6.85 -20.11 -1.43
N PRO A 279 5.73 -20.82 -1.58
CA PRO A 279 4.54 -20.25 -2.19
C PRO A 279 4.06 -19.06 -1.38
N TRP A 280 3.62 -18.00 -2.05
CA TRP A 280 3.10 -16.80 -1.40
C TRP A 280 1.93 -16.21 -2.19
N SER A 281 1.12 -15.39 -1.53
CA SER A 281 -0.03 -14.74 -2.11
C SER A 281 -0.44 -13.51 -1.33
N ILE A 282 -1.41 -12.77 -1.88
CA ILE A 282 -2.05 -11.62 -1.24
C ILE A 282 -3.48 -12.01 -0.87
N ILE A 283 -3.90 -11.69 0.35
CA ILE A 283 -5.26 -11.84 0.85
C ILE A 283 -5.90 -10.45 0.96
N PRO A 284 -6.75 -10.01 0.03
CA PRO A 284 -7.47 -8.75 0.13
C PRO A 284 -8.71 -8.90 1.02
N VAL A 285 -8.91 -7.97 1.94
CA VAL A 285 -10.09 -7.91 2.80
C VAL A 285 -10.61 -6.46 2.86
N PRO A 286 -11.79 -6.17 2.32
CA PRO A 286 -12.62 -7.02 1.47
C PRO A 286 -12.01 -7.20 0.07
N PRO A 287 -12.38 -8.25 -0.67
CA PRO A 287 -11.94 -8.42 -2.04
C PRO A 287 -12.51 -7.30 -2.93
N HIS A 288 -11.82 -7.07 -4.06
CA HIS A 288 -12.24 -6.06 -5.06
C HIS A 288 -12.42 -4.65 -4.50
N PHE A 289 -11.57 -4.25 -3.54
CA PHE A 289 -11.60 -2.90 -2.98
C PHE A 289 -12.98 -2.50 -2.41
N GLY A 290 -13.71 -3.47 -1.83
CA GLY A 290 -15.01 -3.23 -1.23
C GLY A 290 -16.17 -3.07 -2.23
N MET A 291 -15.96 -3.34 -3.51
CA MET A 291 -17.01 -3.19 -4.54
C MET A 291 -18.29 -3.98 -4.19
N MET A 292 -18.13 -5.23 -3.73
CA MET A 292 -19.27 -6.08 -3.37
C MET A 292 -19.86 -5.73 -1.99
N GLN A 293 -19.16 -4.96 -1.15
CA GLN A 293 -19.73 -4.44 0.10
C GLN A 293 -20.70 -3.27 -0.14
N GLY A 294 -20.47 -2.51 -1.26
CA GLY A 294 -21.31 -1.40 -1.64
C GLY A 294 -21.12 -0.19 -0.74
N ILE A 295 -19.89 0.29 -0.68
CA ILE A 295 -19.56 1.54 0.01
C ILE A 295 -20.54 2.64 -0.40
N ASP A 296 -21.20 3.26 0.58
CA ASP A 296 -22.21 4.30 0.36
C ASP A 296 -22.17 5.33 1.49
N ILE A 297 -21.37 6.37 1.29
CA ILE A 297 -21.03 7.35 2.30
C ILE A 297 -21.94 8.58 2.17
N PRO A 298 -22.85 8.83 3.13
CA PRO A 298 -23.72 10.00 3.09
C PRO A 298 -22.94 11.31 3.07
N ALA A 299 -23.51 12.34 2.42
CA ALA A 299 -22.99 13.69 2.48
C ALA A 299 -22.97 14.20 3.93
N GLY A 300 -21.84 14.77 4.37
CA GLY A 300 -21.67 15.31 5.73
C GLY A 300 -21.34 14.28 6.81
N ALA A 301 -21.22 12.99 6.47
CA ALA A 301 -20.82 11.95 7.44
C ALA A 301 -19.37 12.18 7.90
N LYS A 302 -19.16 12.39 9.21
CA LYS A 302 -17.82 12.60 9.80
C LYS A 302 -17.10 11.30 10.12
N GLU A 303 -17.82 10.21 10.27
CA GLU A 303 -17.31 8.88 10.56
C GLU A 303 -18.28 7.83 10.01
N HIS A 304 -18.08 7.46 8.76
CA HIS A 304 -18.73 6.31 8.14
C HIS A 304 -17.85 5.10 8.30
N LEU A 305 -18.40 3.97 8.75
CA LEU A 305 -17.65 2.75 9.02
C LEU A 305 -17.99 1.66 8.01
N GLU A 306 -16.96 1.01 7.50
CA GLU A 306 -17.04 -0.21 6.70
C GLU A 306 -16.25 -1.31 7.40
N GLU A 307 -16.87 -2.47 7.58
CA GLU A 307 -16.27 -3.62 8.24
C GLU A 307 -16.26 -4.83 7.30
N ALA A 308 -15.18 -5.59 7.36
CA ALA A 308 -15.07 -6.86 6.65
C ALA A 308 -14.29 -7.87 7.49
N SER A 309 -14.56 -9.15 7.26
CA SER A 309 -13.75 -10.20 7.89
C SER A 309 -13.56 -11.38 6.96
N PHE A 310 -12.39 -12.02 7.07
CA PHE A 310 -12.05 -13.24 6.34
C PHE A 310 -11.41 -14.26 7.29
N VAL A 311 -11.84 -15.53 7.21
CA VAL A 311 -11.25 -16.60 8.01
C VAL A 311 -10.21 -17.33 7.17
N ILE A 312 -8.96 -17.34 7.63
CA ILE A 312 -7.84 -18.04 7.00
C ILE A 312 -8.09 -19.54 7.06
N PRO A 313 -8.15 -20.24 5.91
CA PRO A 313 -8.48 -21.68 5.89
C PRO A 313 -7.29 -22.58 6.24
N GLU A 314 -6.06 -22.14 5.99
CA GLU A 314 -4.82 -22.90 6.11
C GLU A 314 -3.77 -22.13 6.91
N ASP A 315 -2.84 -22.83 7.53
CA ASP A 315 -1.71 -22.19 8.20
C ASP A 315 -0.89 -21.36 7.21
N CYS A 316 -0.55 -20.13 7.60
CA CYS A 316 0.31 -19.25 6.81
C CYS A 316 1.12 -18.30 7.70
N GLU A 317 2.07 -17.60 7.12
CA GLU A 317 2.84 -16.55 7.78
C GLU A 317 2.70 -15.23 7.02
N ALA A 318 2.17 -14.21 7.67
CA ALA A 318 2.08 -12.87 7.09
C ALA A 318 3.45 -12.18 7.12
N PHE A 319 3.86 -11.56 6.01
CA PHE A 319 5.13 -10.85 5.91
C PHE A 319 4.99 -9.37 5.58
N ALA A 320 3.87 -8.94 4.98
CA ALA A 320 3.60 -7.54 4.70
C ALA A 320 2.09 -7.26 4.73
N VAL A 321 1.73 -6.01 4.90
CA VAL A 321 0.36 -5.52 4.85
C VAL A 321 0.34 -4.18 4.11
N ASN A 322 -0.72 -3.94 3.32
CA ASN A 322 -0.96 -2.69 2.60
C ASN A 322 -2.42 -2.29 2.77
N ALA A 323 -2.70 -0.99 2.73
CA ALA A 323 -4.06 -0.46 2.75
C ALA A 323 -4.29 0.45 1.56
N HIS A 324 -5.54 0.50 1.07
CA HIS A 324 -5.98 1.41 0.03
C HIS A 324 -7.36 1.96 0.33
N ALA A 325 -7.50 3.27 0.24
CA ALA A 325 -8.74 4.04 0.20
C ALA A 325 -8.49 5.32 -0.60
N HIS A 326 -9.55 6.07 -0.96
CA HIS A 326 -9.37 7.37 -1.61
C HIS A 326 -9.33 8.52 -0.58
N TYR A 327 -9.72 9.74 -0.99
CA TYR A 327 -9.58 10.96 -0.20
C TYR A 327 -10.44 11.04 1.05
N LEU A 328 -11.55 10.29 1.12
CA LEU A 328 -12.39 10.28 2.31
C LEU A 328 -11.91 9.32 3.39
N GLY A 329 -10.97 8.42 3.06
CA GLY A 329 -10.34 7.52 4.01
C GLY A 329 -9.79 8.27 5.21
N LYS A 330 -9.99 7.74 6.43
CA LYS A 330 -9.56 8.34 7.70
C LYS A 330 -8.78 7.35 8.56
N ARG A 331 -9.31 6.15 8.78
CA ARG A 331 -8.65 5.08 9.53
C ARG A 331 -8.69 3.79 8.73
N MET A 332 -7.60 3.05 8.76
CA MET A 332 -7.47 1.74 8.13
C MET A 332 -6.88 0.78 9.15
N GLU A 333 -7.65 -0.21 9.57
CA GLU A 333 -7.28 -1.11 10.66
C GLU A 333 -7.47 -2.57 10.25
N MET A 334 -6.45 -3.41 10.48
CA MET A 334 -6.55 -4.87 10.34
C MET A 334 -6.05 -5.55 11.60
N ARG A 335 -6.83 -6.52 12.09
CA ARG A 335 -6.51 -7.29 13.29
C ARG A 335 -6.71 -8.78 13.02
N ALA A 336 -5.78 -9.61 13.46
CA ALA A 336 -5.95 -11.04 13.55
C ALA A 336 -6.62 -11.41 14.88
N THR A 337 -7.69 -12.21 14.83
CA THR A 337 -8.37 -12.80 15.99
C THR A 337 -8.16 -14.30 15.93
N PHE A 338 -7.45 -14.86 16.92
CA PHE A 338 -7.11 -16.27 16.99
C PHE A 338 -8.24 -17.10 17.60
N LYS A 339 -8.20 -18.44 17.44
CA LYS A 339 -9.23 -19.35 17.96
C LYS A 339 -9.40 -19.32 19.48
N ASP A 340 -8.35 -18.95 20.22
CA ASP A 340 -8.38 -18.78 21.67
C ASP A 340 -8.97 -17.44 22.13
N GLY A 341 -9.39 -16.60 21.19
CA GLY A 341 -9.94 -15.26 21.43
C GLY A 341 -8.87 -14.17 21.60
N SER A 342 -7.59 -14.50 21.62
CA SER A 342 -6.53 -13.51 21.61
C SER A 342 -6.50 -12.74 20.28
N THR A 343 -5.97 -11.51 20.31
CA THR A 343 -5.93 -10.65 19.13
C THR A 343 -4.56 -10.06 18.93
N ARG A 344 -4.21 -9.77 17.65
CA ARG A 344 -2.97 -9.11 17.27
C ARG A 344 -3.24 -8.10 16.16
N TRP A 345 -2.73 -6.89 16.31
CA TRP A 345 -2.73 -5.91 15.24
C TRP A 345 -1.80 -6.34 14.10
N LEU A 346 -2.29 -6.20 12.88
CA LEU A 346 -1.52 -6.37 11.65
C LEU A 346 -1.28 -5.01 10.98
N LEU A 347 -2.27 -4.11 11.05
CA LEU A 347 -2.16 -2.72 10.62
C LEU A 347 -3.07 -1.86 11.48
N LYS A 348 -2.60 -0.68 11.83
CA LYS A 348 -3.42 0.37 12.38
C LYS A 348 -2.92 1.70 11.85
N THR A 349 -3.78 2.44 11.15
CA THR A 349 -3.53 3.81 10.73
C THR A 349 -4.66 4.68 11.22
N SER A 350 -4.36 5.70 12.02
CA SER A 350 -5.35 6.64 12.55
C SER A 350 -5.51 7.89 11.70
N ASN A 351 -4.62 8.11 10.76
CA ASN A 351 -4.60 9.28 9.88
C ASN A 351 -4.18 8.86 8.47
N TRP A 352 -5.14 8.34 7.71
CA TRP A 352 -4.93 7.92 6.33
C TRP A 352 -4.65 9.13 5.42
N ASP A 353 -3.71 8.97 4.49
CA ASP A 353 -3.46 9.91 3.41
C ASP A 353 -3.35 9.18 2.07
N PHE A 354 -4.25 9.50 1.16
CA PHE A 354 -4.31 8.91 -0.18
C PHE A 354 -3.01 9.08 -0.99
N GLN A 355 -2.24 10.12 -0.72
CA GLN A 355 -1.01 10.41 -1.46
C GLN A 355 0.16 9.49 -1.08
N TRP A 356 0.07 8.77 0.04
CA TRP A 356 1.14 7.95 0.58
C TRP A 356 0.63 6.55 0.92
N GLN A 357 0.71 5.65 -0.04
CA GLN A 357 0.30 4.28 0.09
C GLN A 357 1.53 3.37 0.04
N GLU A 358 1.69 2.52 1.03
CA GLU A 358 2.90 1.72 1.20
C GLU A 358 2.62 0.28 1.58
N ASP A 359 3.56 -0.58 1.21
CA ASP A 359 3.66 -1.91 1.80
C ASP A 359 4.42 -1.79 3.14
N TYR A 360 3.75 -2.15 4.23
CA TYR A 360 4.34 -2.26 5.57
C TYR A 360 4.88 -3.67 5.75
N ILE A 361 6.20 -3.83 5.74
CA ILE A 361 6.86 -5.13 5.85
C ILE A 361 7.10 -5.44 7.33
N PHE A 362 6.52 -6.52 7.85
CA PHE A 362 6.71 -6.90 9.25
C PHE A 362 8.18 -7.17 9.56
N GLN A 363 8.64 -6.73 10.72
CA GLN A 363 10.01 -6.98 11.16
C GLN A 363 10.31 -8.49 11.29
N GLN A 364 9.30 -9.28 11.65
CA GLN A 364 9.33 -10.74 11.64
C GLN A 364 7.99 -11.25 11.09
N PRO A 365 7.99 -12.34 10.32
CA PRO A 365 6.76 -12.95 9.84
C PRO A 365 5.82 -13.30 11.01
N ILE A 366 4.54 -13.07 10.81
CA ILE A 366 3.50 -13.32 11.80
C ILE A 366 2.79 -14.63 11.47
N LYS A 367 2.90 -15.63 12.36
CA LYS A 367 2.19 -16.91 12.20
C LYS A 367 0.69 -16.71 12.37
N LEU A 368 -0.06 -17.17 11.40
CA LEU A 368 -1.52 -17.15 11.35
C LEU A 368 -2.04 -18.58 11.14
N PRO A 369 -2.35 -19.31 12.22
CA PRO A 369 -2.91 -20.66 12.13
C PRO A 369 -4.26 -20.68 11.40
N ALA A 370 -4.58 -21.79 10.75
CA ALA A 370 -5.89 -22.04 10.15
C ALA A 370 -7.03 -21.75 11.13
N GLY A 371 -8.05 -21.04 10.68
CA GLY A 371 -9.17 -20.54 11.49
C GLY A 371 -8.93 -19.21 12.19
N THR A 372 -7.76 -18.57 11.99
CA THR A 372 -7.57 -17.16 12.37
C THR A 372 -8.50 -16.28 11.54
N ARG A 373 -9.23 -15.37 12.20
CA ARG A 373 -10.07 -14.38 11.52
C ARG A 373 -9.31 -13.08 11.36
N LEU A 374 -9.25 -12.57 10.14
CA LEU A 374 -8.81 -11.22 9.82
C LEU A 374 -10.02 -10.30 9.94
N ASP A 375 -9.94 -9.33 10.81
CA ASP A 375 -10.98 -8.30 11.00
C ASP A 375 -10.45 -6.97 10.46
N VAL A 376 -11.19 -6.36 9.53
CA VAL A 376 -10.87 -5.07 8.92
C VAL A 376 -11.92 -4.06 9.31
N LEU A 377 -11.47 -2.87 9.71
CA LEU A 377 -12.28 -1.69 9.93
C LEU A 377 -11.69 -0.54 9.11
N MET A 378 -12.53 0.08 8.30
CA MET A 378 -12.21 1.28 7.54
C MET A 378 -13.17 2.38 7.95
N SER A 379 -12.67 3.60 8.17
CA SER A 379 -13.53 4.74 8.42
C SER A 379 -13.27 5.85 7.42
N TYR A 380 -14.35 6.59 7.08
CA TYR A 380 -14.35 7.65 6.09
C TYR A 380 -14.94 8.93 6.66
N ASP A 381 -14.41 10.07 6.22
CA ASP A 381 -14.91 11.40 6.60
C ASP A 381 -15.34 12.17 5.33
N ASN A 382 -16.66 12.20 5.08
CA ASN A 382 -17.28 12.96 3.99
C ASN A 382 -17.88 14.28 4.49
N SER A 383 -17.26 14.90 5.48
CA SER A 383 -17.71 16.18 6.01
C SER A 383 -17.08 17.37 5.29
N ALA A 384 -17.64 18.56 5.51
CA ALA A 384 -17.08 19.80 4.99
C ALA A 384 -15.78 20.22 5.71
N GLU A 385 -15.52 19.68 6.89
CA GLU A 385 -14.33 19.92 7.69
C GLU A 385 -13.14 19.06 7.27
N ASN A 386 -13.36 17.99 6.49
CA ASN A 386 -12.27 17.20 5.93
C ASN A 386 -11.54 18.01 4.83
N PRO A 387 -10.28 18.42 5.04
CA PRO A 387 -9.54 19.22 4.08
C PRO A 387 -9.25 18.46 2.78
N ASN A 388 -9.27 17.13 2.82
CA ASN A 388 -9.02 16.26 1.67
C ASN A 388 -10.28 15.90 0.89
N ASN A 389 -11.49 16.34 1.34
CA ASN A 389 -12.71 16.04 0.62
C ASN A 389 -12.68 16.69 -0.79
N PRO A 390 -12.76 15.92 -1.87
CA PRO A 390 -12.63 16.47 -3.23
C PRO A 390 -13.89 17.25 -3.68
N THR A 391 -14.97 17.25 -2.87
CA THR A 391 -16.24 17.91 -3.23
C THR A 391 -16.72 18.90 -2.16
N HIS A 392 -16.92 20.16 -2.57
CA HIS A 392 -17.47 21.21 -1.72
C HIS A 392 -18.68 21.88 -2.40
N PRO A 393 -19.90 21.82 -1.82
CA PRO A 393 -20.27 21.13 -0.59
C PRO A 393 -20.17 19.61 -0.73
N PRO A 394 -20.03 18.86 0.38
CA PRO A 394 -20.01 17.41 0.36
C PRO A 394 -21.24 16.80 -0.34
N ARG A 395 -21.06 15.74 -1.10
CA ARG A 395 -22.13 14.96 -1.73
C ARG A 395 -22.06 13.50 -1.29
N ARG A 396 -23.16 12.75 -1.47
CA ARG A 396 -23.13 11.28 -1.29
C ARG A 396 -22.06 10.67 -2.21
N VAL A 397 -21.19 9.83 -1.67
CA VAL A 397 -20.14 9.13 -2.40
C VAL A 397 -20.40 7.63 -2.30
N VAL A 398 -20.36 6.97 -3.44
CA VAL A 398 -20.52 5.51 -3.56
C VAL A 398 -19.22 4.86 -4.02
N TRP A 399 -19.17 3.52 -3.94
CA TRP A 399 -18.04 2.79 -4.49
C TRP A 399 -17.81 3.16 -5.96
N GLY A 400 -16.55 3.42 -6.29
CA GLY A 400 -16.17 3.69 -7.67
C GLY A 400 -14.67 3.89 -7.82
N PRO A 401 -14.20 3.79 -9.08
CA PRO A 401 -12.79 3.78 -9.39
C PRO A 401 -12.12 5.15 -9.44
N PHE A 402 -12.88 6.24 -9.48
CA PHE A 402 -12.31 7.58 -9.57
C PHE A 402 -11.95 8.11 -8.19
N THR A 403 -10.94 8.97 -8.10
CA THR A 403 -10.50 9.56 -6.83
C THR A 403 -11.58 10.40 -6.12
N THR A 404 -12.63 10.80 -6.86
CA THR A 404 -13.83 11.46 -6.32
C THR A 404 -14.92 10.51 -5.85
N ASP A 405 -14.79 9.23 -6.13
CA ASP A 405 -15.57 8.12 -5.58
C ASP A 405 -14.83 7.55 -4.37
N GLU A 406 -15.22 6.39 -3.85
CA GLU A 406 -14.48 5.78 -2.75
C GLU A 406 -14.28 4.27 -2.94
N MET A 407 -13.21 3.75 -2.37
CA MET A 407 -12.84 2.34 -2.30
C MET A 407 -12.33 2.01 -0.91
N GLY A 408 -12.15 0.71 -0.62
CA GLY A 408 -11.46 0.30 0.59
C GLY A 408 -11.01 -1.14 0.56
N VAL A 409 -9.75 -1.38 0.89
CA VAL A 409 -9.19 -2.72 1.08
C VAL A 409 -7.96 -2.65 1.97
N ILE A 410 -7.76 -3.69 2.76
CA ILE A 410 -6.46 -3.97 3.37
C ILE A 410 -6.00 -5.32 2.85
N THR A 411 -4.81 -5.38 2.26
CA THR A 411 -4.22 -6.58 1.69
C THR A 411 -3.15 -7.12 2.61
N LEU A 412 -3.18 -8.42 2.86
CA LEU A 412 -2.19 -9.13 3.67
C LEU A 412 -1.37 -10.05 2.77
N SER A 413 -0.07 -9.82 2.70
CA SER A 413 0.87 -10.68 1.97
C SER A 413 1.31 -11.83 2.86
N VAL A 414 1.08 -13.06 2.41
CA VAL A 414 1.30 -14.27 3.20
C VAL A 414 2.14 -15.32 2.46
N MET A 415 2.93 -16.09 3.23
CA MET A 415 3.69 -17.24 2.77
C MET A 415 3.03 -18.53 3.27
N PHE A 416 3.12 -19.58 2.45
CA PHE A 416 2.64 -20.93 2.77
C PHE A 416 3.80 -21.93 2.76
N ASP A 417 3.63 -23.06 3.41
CA ASP A 417 4.60 -24.15 3.33
C ASP A 417 4.44 -24.95 2.03
N THR A 418 3.20 -25.07 1.54
CA THR A 418 2.89 -25.85 0.35
C THR A 418 2.02 -25.09 -0.65
N ARG A 419 2.02 -25.52 -1.92
CA ARG A 419 1.13 -24.98 -2.95
C ARG A 419 -0.33 -25.28 -2.68
N GLU A 420 -0.62 -26.45 -2.09
CA GLU A 420 -1.97 -26.88 -1.76
C GLU A 420 -2.62 -25.93 -0.75
N GLN A 421 -1.87 -25.46 0.26
CA GLN A 421 -2.36 -24.45 1.21
C GLN A 421 -2.67 -23.12 0.51
N LYS A 422 -1.79 -22.68 -0.41
CA LYS A 422 -2.03 -21.50 -1.24
C LYS A 422 -3.34 -21.66 -2.03
N GLU A 423 -3.50 -22.78 -2.75
CA GLU A 423 -4.70 -23.03 -3.59
C GLU A 423 -5.97 -23.12 -2.75
N ALA A 424 -5.94 -23.76 -1.58
CA ALA A 424 -7.07 -23.79 -0.65
C ALA A 424 -7.47 -22.39 -0.19
N THR A 425 -6.49 -21.52 0.08
CA THR A 425 -6.75 -20.12 0.44
C THR A 425 -7.37 -19.35 -0.72
N HIS A 426 -6.87 -19.52 -1.96
CA HIS A 426 -7.48 -18.92 -3.15
C HIS A 426 -8.92 -19.39 -3.36
N GLN A 427 -9.17 -20.69 -3.15
CA GLN A 427 -10.53 -21.22 -3.25
C GLN A 427 -11.46 -20.61 -2.19
N ALA A 428 -11.00 -20.45 -0.97
CA ALA A 428 -11.77 -19.80 0.09
C ALA A 428 -12.07 -18.33 -0.23
N LEU A 429 -11.11 -17.59 -0.80
CA LEU A 429 -11.33 -16.22 -1.28
C LEU A 429 -12.37 -16.14 -2.41
N ARG A 430 -12.35 -17.09 -3.35
CA ARG A 430 -13.38 -17.18 -4.40
C ARG A 430 -14.77 -17.45 -3.81
N VAL A 431 -14.87 -18.33 -2.82
CA VAL A 431 -16.12 -18.61 -2.09
C VAL A 431 -16.59 -17.38 -1.32
N PHE A 432 -15.66 -16.68 -0.66
CA PHE A 432 -15.97 -15.44 0.06
C PHE A 432 -16.56 -14.39 -0.88
N LEU A 433 -15.92 -14.16 -2.02
CA LEU A 433 -16.41 -13.25 -3.05
C LEU A 433 -17.78 -13.70 -3.61
N ALA A 434 -17.95 -14.99 -3.89
CA ALA A 434 -19.21 -15.50 -4.40
C ALA A 434 -20.37 -15.26 -3.43
N ASN A 435 -20.13 -15.40 -2.12
CA ASN A 435 -21.13 -15.07 -1.11
C ASN A 435 -21.50 -13.58 -1.12
N GLN A 436 -20.53 -12.68 -1.22
CA GLN A 436 -20.81 -11.24 -1.31
C GLN A 436 -21.65 -10.90 -2.56
N VAL A 437 -21.32 -11.50 -3.71
CA VAL A 437 -22.10 -11.35 -4.94
C VAL A 437 -23.54 -11.86 -4.78
N ILE A 438 -23.72 -13.02 -4.11
CA ILE A 438 -25.05 -13.58 -3.84
C ILE A 438 -25.86 -12.62 -2.96
N ASP A 439 -25.29 -12.13 -1.88
CA ASP A 439 -25.97 -11.24 -0.95
C ASP A 439 -26.43 -9.95 -1.66
N ARG A 440 -25.58 -9.33 -2.47
CA ARG A 440 -25.94 -8.14 -3.25
C ARG A 440 -27.02 -8.38 -4.27
N LEU A 441 -26.96 -9.50 -4.98
CA LEU A 441 -27.99 -9.87 -5.96
C LEU A 441 -29.36 -10.07 -5.27
N LEU A 442 -29.38 -10.65 -4.08
CA LEU A 442 -30.62 -10.86 -3.30
C LEU A 442 -31.17 -9.55 -2.76
N GLU A 443 -30.34 -8.63 -2.31
CA GLU A 443 -30.72 -7.29 -1.86
C GLU A 443 -31.31 -6.42 -2.98
N GLY A 444 -31.02 -6.75 -4.24
CA GLY A 444 -31.52 -6.02 -5.42
C GLY A 444 -30.77 -4.71 -5.67
N ASP A 445 -29.60 -4.56 -5.09
CA ASP A 445 -28.74 -3.41 -5.33
C ASP A 445 -27.81 -3.65 -6.53
N ASP A 446 -28.25 -3.17 -7.69
CA ASP A 446 -27.51 -3.29 -8.94
C ASP A 446 -26.38 -2.22 -9.07
N SER A 447 -26.28 -1.28 -8.15
CA SER A 447 -25.35 -0.14 -8.25
C SER A 447 -23.89 -0.58 -8.24
N ALA A 448 -23.54 -1.59 -7.43
CA ALA A 448 -22.20 -2.15 -7.35
C ALA A 448 -21.84 -3.05 -8.56
N MET A 449 -22.84 -3.47 -9.33
CA MET A 449 -22.70 -4.40 -10.46
C MET A 449 -22.46 -3.70 -11.79
N GLY A 450 -22.72 -2.39 -11.88
CA GLY A 450 -22.54 -1.60 -13.09
C GLY A 450 -21.12 -1.68 -13.68
N PRO A 451 -20.05 -1.55 -12.88
CA PRO A 451 -18.67 -1.71 -13.35
C PRO A 451 -18.31 -3.13 -13.79
N LEU A 452 -18.97 -4.16 -13.22
CA LEU A 452 -18.79 -5.57 -13.59
C LEU A 452 -19.51 -5.97 -14.87
N GLY A 453 -20.55 -5.24 -15.22
CA GLY A 453 -21.31 -5.47 -16.44
C GLY A 453 -20.56 -5.14 -17.74
N GLY A 454 -19.26 -4.84 -17.64
CA GLY A 454 -18.38 -4.54 -18.79
C GLY A 454 -18.85 -3.32 -19.56
N GLY A 455 -17.97 -2.38 -19.74
CA GLY A 455 -18.17 -1.13 -20.45
C GLY A 455 -19.19 -1.16 -21.59
N ALA A 456 -19.70 0.02 -21.91
CA ALA A 456 -20.66 0.38 -22.96
C ALA A 456 -21.29 -0.80 -23.72
N ALA A 457 -22.56 -1.08 -23.45
CA ALA A 457 -23.33 -2.12 -24.10
C ALA A 457 -22.98 -2.22 -25.60
N LEU A 458 -22.43 -3.36 -26.02
CA LEU A 458 -22.28 -3.64 -27.45
C LEU A 458 -23.67 -3.64 -28.09
N PRO A 459 -23.87 -2.95 -29.20
CA PRO A 459 -25.17 -2.94 -29.90
C PRO A 459 -25.63 -4.37 -30.19
N GLY A 460 -26.81 -4.74 -29.65
CA GLY A 460 -27.47 -6.02 -29.95
C GLY A 460 -27.34 -7.13 -28.89
N LYS A 461 -26.62 -6.93 -27.77
CA LYS A 461 -26.67 -7.84 -26.62
C LYS A 461 -27.60 -7.27 -25.53
N ALA A 462 -28.35 -8.16 -24.86
CA ALA A 462 -29.17 -7.76 -23.70
C ALA A 462 -28.30 -7.00 -22.72
N GLY A 463 -28.74 -5.78 -22.31
CA GLY A 463 -27.99 -4.94 -21.40
C GLY A 463 -27.74 -5.63 -20.05
N PRO A 464 -26.76 -5.16 -19.25
CA PRO A 464 -26.39 -5.75 -17.98
C PRO A 464 -27.58 -6.01 -17.04
N ALA A 465 -28.55 -5.12 -16.97
CA ALA A 465 -29.75 -5.27 -16.15
C ALA A 465 -30.51 -6.61 -16.41
N LYS A 466 -30.74 -7.01 -17.66
CA LYS A 466 -31.43 -8.28 -17.97
C LYS A 466 -30.63 -9.51 -17.54
N SER A 467 -29.32 -9.46 -17.55
CA SER A 467 -28.47 -10.56 -17.09
C SER A 467 -28.47 -10.67 -15.55
N LEU A 468 -28.55 -9.55 -14.85
CA LEU A 468 -28.65 -9.49 -13.40
C LEU A 468 -29.99 -9.99 -12.87
N ASP A 469 -31.11 -9.55 -13.48
CA ASP A 469 -32.46 -10.05 -13.18
C ASP A 469 -32.56 -11.57 -13.39
N ALA A 470 -31.95 -12.09 -14.45
CA ALA A 470 -31.91 -13.53 -14.71
C ALA A 470 -31.06 -14.28 -13.66
N ALA A 471 -29.93 -13.72 -13.23
CA ALA A 471 -29.10 -14.29 -12.17
C ALA A 471 -29.83 -14.28 -10.84
N ARG A 472 -30.43 -13.15 -10.47
CA ARG A 472 -31.25 -13.00 -9.25
C ARG A 472 -32.42 -13.99 -9.24
N SER A 473 -33.16 -14.11 -10.32
CA SER A 473 -34.28 -15.07 -10.45
C SER A 473 -33.82 -16.51 -10.23
N ARG A 474 -32.63 -16.87 -10.72
CA ARG A 474 -32.05 -18.21 -10.50
C ARG A 474 -31.62 -18.43 -9.06
N LEU A 475 -31.06 -17.41 -8.40
CA LEU A 475 -30.72 -17.49 -6.98
C LEU A 475 -31.97 -17.63 -6.10
N LEU A 476 -33.02 -16.84 -6.37
CA LEU A 476 -34.30 -16.96 -5.66
C LEU A 476 -35.00 -18.30 -5.88
N ALA A 477 -34.72 -19.00 -6.99
CA ALA A 477 -35.21 -20.35 -7.21
C ALA A 477 -34.50 -21.42 -6.33
N LEU A 478 -33.39 -21.08 -5.70
CA LEU A 478 -32.68 -21.92 -4.73
C LEU A 478 -33.09 -21.65 -3.27
N ASP A 479 -33.92 -20.68 -3.03
CA ASP A 479 -34.56 -20.36 -1.74
C ASP A 479 -35.75 -21.33 -1.56
N PHE A 480 -35.48 -22.48 -0.94
CA PHE A 480 -36.46 -23.57 -0.81
C PHE A 480 -37.48 -23.31 0.30
N ASP A 481 -37.12 -22.58 1.33
CA ASP A 481 -38.00 -22.23 2.44
C ASP A 481 -38.74 -20.88 2.25
N LYS A 482 -38.39 -20.14 1.18
CA LYS A 482 -39.01 -18.89 0.74
C LYS A 482 -38.96 -17.77 1.79
N ASP A 483 -37.87 -17.71 2.54
CA ASP A 483 -37.64 -16.64 3.51
C ASP A 483 -36.92 -15.42 2.89
N SER A 484 -36.69 -15.43 1.57
CA SER A 484 -35.96 -14.42 0.79
C SER A 484 -34.47 -14.34 1.10
N LYS A 485 -33.92 -15.35 1.75
CA LYS A 485 -32.49 -15.52 2.04
C LYS A 485 -32.04 -16.88 1.54
N LEU A 486 -30.73 -17.06 1.38
CA LEU A 486 -30.16 -18.37 1.10
C LEU A 486 -29.47 -18.89 2.38
N GLY A 487 -30.05 -19.91 2.96
CA GLY A 487 -29.45 -20.64 4.08
C GLY A 487 -28.17 -21.39 3.67
N PRO A 488 -27.39 -21.91 4.63
CA PRO A 488 -26.10 -22.55 4.34
C PRO A 488 -26.13 -23.65 3.28
N LEU A 489 -27.20 -24.46 3.24
CA LEU A 489 -27.37 -25.54 2.26
C LEU A 489 -27.74 -25.01 0.87
N GLU A 490 -28.52 -23.95 0.81
CA GLU A 490 -28.97 -23.29 -0.42
C GLU A 490 -27.85 -22.47 -1.07
N ARG A 491 -26.90 -21.97 -0.27
CA ARG A 491 -25.70 -21.28 -0.76
C ARG A 491 -24.76 -22.20 -1.53
N ILE A 492 -24.69 -23.49 -1.23
CA ILE A 492 -23.80 -24.41 -1.95
C ILE A 492 -24.06 -24.40 -3.46
N PRO A 493 -25.28 -24.67 -3.97
CA PRO A 493 -25.56 -24.60 -5.39
C PRO A 493 -25.50 -23.15 -5.93
N ALA A 494 -25.84 -22.14 -5.13
CA ALA A 494 -25.71 -20.75 -5.50
C ALA A 494 -24.25 -20.36 -5.75
N ILE A 495 -23.34 -20.71 -4.86
CA ILE A 495 -21.89 -20.51 -5.01
C ILE A 495 -21.40 -21.21 -6.28
N GLN A 496 -21.78 -22.48 -6.52
CA GLN A 496 -21.40 -23.19 -7.74
C GLN A 496 -21.90 -22.47 -8.99
N PHE A 497 -23.15 -22.00 -8.99
CA PHE A 497 -23.71 -21.23 -10.09
C PHE A 497 -22.92 -19.95 -10.38
N ILE A 498 -22.59 -19.20 -9.32
CA ILE A 498 -21.81 -17.98 -9.44
C ILE A 498 -20.39 -18.28 -9.92
N LEU A 499 -19.69 -19.29 -9.36
CA LEU A 499 -18.32 -19.65 -9.74
C LEU A 499 -18.21 -20.20 -11.18
N GLN A 500 -19.24 -20.87 -11.68
CA GLN A 500 -19.28 -21.41 -13.05
C GLN A 500 -19.74 -20.38 -14.08
N GLY A 501 -20.44 -19.34 -13.65
CA GLY A 501 -20.95 -18.29 -14.52
C GLY A 501 -19.83 -17.44 -15.14
N SER A 502 -20.09 -16.91 -16.37
CA SER A 502 -19.21 -15.91 -17.00
C SER A 502 -18.99 -14.67 -16.11
N PHE A 503 -19.86 -14.48 -15.14
CA PHE A 503 -19.87 -13.40 -14.18
C PHE A 503 -18.61 -13.41 -13.27
N ILE A 504 -18.23 -14.57 -12.71
CA ILE A 504 -17.00 -14.71 -11.92
C ILE A 504 -15.78 -15.08 -12.78
N LYS A 505 -15.97 -15.69 -13.94
CA LYS A 505 -14.86 -15.79 -14.90
C LYS A 505 -14.30 -14.41 -15.25
N ASN A 506 -15.14 -13.40 -15.24
CA ASN A 506 -14.73 -12.00 -15.40
C ASN A 506 -14.23 -11.34 -14.10
N LEU A 507 -14.55 -11.89 -12.92
CA LEU A 507 -14.04 -11.47 -11.61
C LEU A 507 -12.83 -12.30 -11.15
N GLY A 508 -12.71 -13.54 -11.66
CA GLY A 508 -11.89 -14.60 -11.07
C GLY A 508 -10.42 -14.59 -11.40
N ALA A 509 -9.95 -13.67 -12.21
CA ALA A 509 -8.52 -13.52 -12.47
C ALA A 509 -7.96 -12.26 -11.80
N ILE A 510 -8.49 -11.88 -10.64
CA ILE A 510 -7.81 -10.95 -9.78
C ILE A 510 -6.70 -11.75 -9.11
N GLY A 511 -5.52 -11.62 -9.67
CA GLY A 511 -4.19 -11.82 -9.15
C GLY A 511 -3.99 -12.67 -7.92
N PHE A 512 -4.66 -13.80 -7.81
CA PHE A 512 -4.36 -14.78 -6.76
C PHE A 512 -3.35 -15.84 -7.19
N ASP A 513 -2.92 -15.83 -8.46
CA ASP A 513 -1.98 -16.84 -8.98
C ASP A 513 -0.52 -16.40 -8.87
#